data_e7cf470447959a91aac6df98039f61e4
#
_entry.id   e7cf470447959a91aac6df98039f61e4
#
_cell.length_a   1.000
_cell.length_b   1.000
_cell.length_c   1.000
_cell.angle_alpha   90.00
_cell.angle_beta   90.00
_cell.angle_gamma   90.00
#
_symmetry.space_group_name_H-M   'P 1'
#
loop_
_entity.id
_entity.type
_entity.pdbx_description
1 polymer ?
#
loop_
_entity_poly.entity_id
_entity_poly.type
_entity_poly.pdbx_seq_one_letter_code
_entity_poly.pdbx_strand_id
1 'polypeptide(L)'
;MKLFYSTILSAIVLATCADAFSDTINATINPQKKFQKIEYFGASDAWSTQYVGDYWEDFLKEKTAKLLFSQKFDESGNPEGIGLSLWRVNLGGGSLEGDKSPIKFQWRGARCFIDPKSGEIDMSRCEGLRYFMKKAKEYGCEDFLLFSNTPPIGMTKNGSYHKTESDFRSNLKDDCYDDFAEYLAEIAKRLSDDGYGIKYISPVNEPSWKWTTDIQEGTPWLNPEIKKLAVELDKSLTKRGLATKIFLSEADSIQNIYGYDRVAEGNPNKREDMAYNQLYAFFNPASKDYIGNLKTLARQIGAHSYHTHLRNSQMRDVRKKAAAEAEKYGVEFHQTEWCMLGFYANPKKLDGFTMDWKSNTYNDMQTALHMAKIIYSDLVYGQAHSWSYWVASEIRDGICALIDAQGFVEDARKGRDMRPTKLLWALGNYSFFIRPGYDRVEVAGADNMDGVMASAYVSPDGDKIVAVFINMTHEAQNAEISINCDGNAELTGLYKTDERSDLAKIDFDSDSIKLAPRSITTAVWNVK
;
A
#
# COMPACT_ATOMS: atom_id res chain seq x y z
N MET A 1 -50.43 -52.12 40.93
CA MET A 1 -49.77 -51.94 39.65
C MET A 1 -50.58 -50.93 38.87
N LYS A 2 -50.17 -49.62 38.94
CA LYS A 2 -50.80 -48.52 38.20
C LYS A 2 -49.68 -47.76 37.47
N LEU A 3 -49.71 -47.83 36.15
CA LEU A 3 -48.85 -47.04 35.29
C LEU A 3 -49.27 -45.55 35.30
N PHE A 4 -48.33 -44.65 35.56
CA PHE A 4 -48.48 -43.23 35.29
C PHE A 4 -47.78 -42.90 33.96
N TYR A 5 -48.56 -42.46 32.98
CA TYR A 5 -48.01 -41.80 31.76
C TYR A 5 -47.79 -40.32 32.06
N SER A 6 -46.54 -39.89 31.98
CA SER A 6 -46.20 -38.50 32.05
C SER A 6 -46.00 -37.97 30.60
N THR A 7 -46.86 -37.06 30.17
CA THR A 7 -46.81 -36.38 28.88
C THR A 7 -45.91 -35.16 29.05
N ILE A 8 -44.72 -35.21 28.43
CA ILE A 8 -43.82 -34.04 28.35
C ILE A 8 -44.28 -33.20 27.16
N LEU A 9 -44.81 -32.03 27.42
CA LEU A 9 -45.09 -30.99 26.42
C LEU A 9 -43.79 -30.22 26.14
N SER A 10 -43.16 -30.47 25.01
CA SER A 10 -42.01 -29.66 24.53
C SER A 10 -42.53 -28.37 23.92
N ALA A 11 -42.37 -27.28 24.62
CA ALA A 11 -42.57 -25.94 24.05
C ALA A 11 -41.35 -25.57 23.17
N ILE A 12 -41.55 -25.53 21.87
CA ILE A 12 -40.58 -24.95 20.92
C ILE A 12 -40.71 -23.44 21.07
N VAL A 13 -39.74 -22.81 21.73
CA VAL A 13 -39.55 -21.36 21.70
C VAL A 13 -38.88 -21.01 20.36
N LEU A 14 -39.66 -20.55 19.41
CA LEU A 14 -39.12 -19.84 18.24
C LEU A 14 -38.57 -18.51 18.75
N ALA A 15 -37.26 -18.45 18.98
CA ALA A 15 -36.54 -17.20 19.13
C ALA A 15 -36.50 -16.54 17.74
N THR A 16 -37.39 -15.61 17.49
CA THR A 16 -37.21 -14.63 16.44
C THR A 16 -36.01 -13.79 16.86
N CYS A 17 -34.85 -14.01 16.22
CA CYS A 17 -33.75 -13.02 16.24
C CYS A 17 -34.31 -11.77 15.54
N ALA A 18 -34.89 -10.86 16.27
CA ALA A 18 -34.99 -9.48 15.84
C ALA A 18 -33.53 -8.98 15.84
N ASP A 19 -33.00 -8.69 14.67
CA ASP A 19 -31.75 -7.93 14.54
C ASP A 19 -31.96 -6.61 15.29
N ALA A 20 -31.44 -6.53 16.50
CA ALA A 20 -31.39 -5.28 17.23
C ALA A 20 -30.37 -4.39 16.50
N PHE A 21 -30.84 -3.54 15.61
CA PHE A 21 -30.03 -2.46 15.06
C PHE A 21 -29.70 -1.53 16.23
N SER A 22 -28.42 -1.40 16.56
CA SER A 22 -27.96 -0.30 17.38
C SER A 22 -28.02 0.98 16.52
N ASP A 23 -27.78 2.12 17.03
CA ASP A 23 -28.01 3.46 16.46
C ASP A 23 -27.90 3.58 14.93
N THR A 24 -28.86 4.26 14.30
CA THR A 24 -28.81 4.61 12.87
C THR A 24 -27.71 5.66 12.63
N ILE A 25 -26.81 5.37 11.71
CA ILE A 25 -25.78 6.32 11.26
C ILE A 25 -26.37 7.24 10.21
N ASN A 26 -26.42 8.52 10.49
CA ASN A 26 -26.83 9.55 9.50
C ASN A 26 -25.57 10.15 8.87
N ALA A 27 -25.28 9.79 7.63
CA ALA A 27 -24.13 10.29 6.89
C ALA A 27 -24.56 11.21 5.75
N THR A 28 -23.89 12.36 5.62
CA THR A 28 -24.11 13.30 4.53
C THR A 28 -22.86 13.40 3.67
N ILE A 29 -23.00 13.08 2.38
CA ILE A 29 -21.94 13.22 1.37
C ILE A 29 -22.16 14.55 0.64
N ASN A 30 -21.11 15.37 0.56
CA ASN A 30 -21.13 16.64 -0.15
C ASN A 30 -20.09 16.63 -1.30
N PRO A 31 -20.51 16.26 -2.54
CA PRO A 31 -19.61 16.18 -3.69
C PRO A 31 -19.02 17.53 -4.12
N GLN A 32 -19.63 18.64 -3.73
CA GLN A 32 -19.15 19.98 -4.05
C GLN A 32 -17.97 20.41 -3.17
N LYS A 33 -17.81 19.80 -1.99
CA LYS A 33 -16.68 20.08 -1.10
C LYS A 33 -15.56 19.06 -1.31
N LYS A 34 -14.72 19.38 -2.29
CA LYS A 34 -13.60 18.54 -2.73
C LYS A 34 -12.35 18.78 -1.89
N PHE A 35 -11.57 17.72 -1.72
CA PHE A 35 -10.25 17.71 -1.08
C PHE A 35 -9.18 17.25 -2.10
N GLN A 36 -8.26 16.37 -1.69
CA GLN A 36 -7.22 15.88 -2.58
C GLN A 36 -7.77 14.98 -3.70
N LYS A 37 -7.05 14.98 -4.81
CA LYS A 37 -7.26 14.07 -5.93
C LYS A 37 -6.54 12.74 -5.65
N ILE A 38 -7.20 11.63 -5.93
CA ILE A 38 -6.60 10.30 -5.82
C ILE A 38 -5.81 10.02 -7.10
N GLU A 39 -4.52 9.76 -6.96
CA GLU A 39 -3.65 9.41 -8.08
C GLU A 39 -3.63 7.91 -8.36
N TYR A 40 -3.50 7.09 -7.31
CA TYR A 40 -3.46 5.64 -7.47
C TYR A 40 -3.70 4.88 -6.18
N PHE A 41 -4.06 3.61 -6.35
CA PHE A 41 -3.89 2.54 -5.37
C PHE A 41 -2.91 1.52 -5.95
N GLY A 42 -1.91 1.12 -5.16
CA GLY A 42 -0.81 0.29 -5.61
C GLY A 42 -0.43 -0.83 -4.65
N ALA A 43 0.50 -1.66 -5.10
CA ALA A 43 1.22 -2.62 -4.27
C ALA A 43 2.63 -2.85 -4.82
N SER A 44 3.54 -3.33 -3.95
CA SER A 44 4.91 -3.64 -4.35
C SER A 44 5.04 -5.09 -4.85
N ASP A 45 5.87 -5.28 -5.88
CA ASP A 45 6.26 -6.59 -6.40
C ASP A 45 7.40 -7.25 -5.60
N ALA A 46 8.05 -6.49 -4.71
CA ALA A 46 9.14 -7.01 -3.89
C ALA A 46 8.63 -8.12 -2.98
N TRP A 47 9.29 -9.14 -2.89
CA TRP A 47 10.33 -9.80 -3.67
C TRP A 47 9.75 -11.10 -4.21
N SER A 48 8.82 -11.67 -3.42
CA SER A 48 8.18 -12.96 -3.72
C SER A 48 7.38 -12.94 -5.01
N THR A 49 6.78 -11.78 -5.38
CA THR A 49 6.06 -11.68 -6.65
C THR A 49 7.00 -11.81 -7.85
N GLN A 50 8.18 -11.18 -7.79
CA GLN A 50 9.21 -11.37 -8.82
C GLN A 50 9.70 -12.83 -8.86
N TYR A 51 9.93 -13.44 -7.67
CA TYR A 51 10.33 -14.84 -7.57
C TYR A 51 9.28 -15.81 -8.13
N VAL A 52 8.00 -15.56 -7.87
CA VAL A 52 6.88 -16.27 -8.49
C VAL A 52 6.94 -16.13 -10.01
N GLY A 53 7.16 -14.94 -10.52
CA GLY A 53 7.30 -14.66 -11.95
C GLY A 53 8.46 -15.39 -12.61
N ASP A 54 9.59 -15.54 -11.91
CA ASP A 54 10.77 -16.25 -12.40
C ASP A 54 10.58 -17.78 -12.47
N TYR A 55 9.84 -18.38 -11.50
CA TYR A 55 9.94 -19.82 -11.28
C TYR A 55 8.62 -20.59 -11.30
N TRP A 56 7.48 -19.95 -10.98
CA TRP A 56 6.23 -20.68 -10.81
C TRP A 56 5.52 -20.93 -12.14
N GLU A 57 4.59 -21.87 -12.12
CA GLU A 57 3.77 -22.25 -13.27
C GLU A 57 2.90 -21.10 -13.77
N ASP A 58 2.70 -21.01 -15.08
CA ASP A 58 2.01 -19.87 -15.72
C ASP A 58 0.59 -19.65 -15.21
N PHE A 59 -0.16 -20.71 -14.87
CA PHE A 59 -1.52 -20.55 -14.33
C PHE A 59 -1.55 -19.89 -12.95
N LEU A 60 -0.52 -20.06 -12.10
CA LEU A 60 -0.38 -19.40 -10.81
C LEU A 60 0.02 -17.93 -10.97
N LYS A 61 0.92 -17.66 -11.90
CA LYS A 61 1.30 -16.29 -12.27
C LYS A 61 0.09 -15.52 -12.82
N GLU A 62 -0.70 -16.14 -13.71
CA GLU A 62 -1.91 -15.53 -14.27
C GLU A 62 -2.98 -15.31 -13.20
N LYS A 63 -3.20 -16.27 -12.30
CA LYS A 63 -4.10 -16.10 -11.15
C LYS A 63 -3.68 -14.91 -10.29
N THR A 64 -2.38 -14.76 -10.02
CA THR A 64 -1.83 -13.62 -9.27
C THR A 64 -2.12 -12.29 -9.98
N ALA A 65 -1.82 -12.22 -11.27
CA ALA A 65 -2.04 -11.02 -12.07
C ALA A 65 -3.52 -10.63 -12.13
N LYS A 66 -4.40 -11.61 -12.32
CA LYS A 66 -5.85 -11.42 -12.34
C LYS A 66 -6.35 -10.84 -11.00
N LEU A 67 -5.95 -11.43 -9.87
CA LEU A 67 -6.32 -10.96 -8.54
C LEU A 67 -5.86 -9.52 -8.26
N LEU A 68 -4.68 -9.15 -8.72
CA LEU A 68 -4.12 -7.81 -8.50
C LEU A 68 -4.69 -6.74 -9.42
N PHE A 69 -4.87 -7.05 -10.72
CA PHE A 69 -5.06 -6.02 -11.73
C PHE A 69 -6.42 -6.05 -12.43
N SER A 70 -7.19 -7.19 -12.39
CA SER A 70 -8.46 -7.25 -13.11
C SER A 70 -9.46 -6.21 -12.60
N GLN A 71 -10.10 -5.51 -13.54
CA GLN A 71 -11.21 -4.59 -13.32
C GLN A 71 -12.54 -5.18 -13.85
N LYS A 72 -12.56 -6.47 -14.12
CA LYS A 72 -13.74 -7.18 -14.60
C LYS A 72 -14.57 -7.72 -13.46
N PHE A 73 -15.86 -7.90 -13.73
CA PHE A 73 -16.76 -8.62 -12.85
C PHE A 73 -16.95 -10.07 -13.37
N ASP A 74 -17.18 -10.98 -12.44
CA ASP A 74 -17.61 -12.35 -12.75
C ASP A 74 -19.10 -12.38 -13.17
N GLU A 75 -19.60 -13.58 -13.49
CA GLU A 75 -21.00 -13.77 -13.91
C GLU A 75 -22.02 -13.40 -12.80
N SER A 76 -21.61 -13.39 -11.54
CA SER A 76 -22.43 -12.98 -10.39
C SER A 76 -22.33 -11.49 -10.11
N GLY A 77 -21.49 -10.76 -10.84
CA GLY A 77 -21.23 -9.34 -10.65
C GLY A 77 -20.24 -9.02 -9.52
N ASN A 78 -19.46 -9.99 -9.04
CA ASN A 78 -18.39 -9.74 -8.10
C ASN A 78 -17.10 -9.34 -8.84
N PRO A 79 -16.27 -8.43 -8.29
CA PRO A 79 -14.95 -8.17 -8.84
C PRO A 79 -14.07 -9.41 -8.90
N GLU A 80 -13.43 -9.66 -10.04
CA GLU A 80 -12.50 -10.78 -10.22
C GLU A 80 -11.11 -10.51 -9.62
N GLY A 81 -10.80 -9.26 -9.36
CA GLY A 81 -9.56 -8.77 -8.78
C GLY A 81 -9.77 -7.42 -8.12
N ILE A 82 -8.69 -6.75 -7.73
CA ILE A 82 -8.76 -5.49 -7.01
C ILE A 82 -8.44 -4.26 -7.85
N GLY A 83 -8.11 -4.42 -9.14
CA GLY A 83 -7.92 -3.34 -10.09
C GLY A 83 -6.87 -2.31 -9.69
N LEU A 84 -5.68 -2.73 -9.22
CA LEU A 84 -4.58 -1.81 -8.91
C LEU A 84 -4.31 -0.90 -10.10
N SER A 85 -4.05 0.38 -9.82
CA SER A 85 -3.82 1.41 -10.83
C SER A 85 -2.35 1.87 -10.92
N LEU A 86 -1.52 1.46 -9.97
CA LEU A 86 -0.07 1.62 -10.04
C LEU A 86 0.62 0.34 -9.57
N TRP A 87 1.70 -0.03 -10.26
CA TRP A 87 2.57 -1.11 -9.86
C TRP A 87 3.93 -0.58 -9.38
N ARG A 88 4.26 -0.85 -8.10
CA ARG A 88 5.52 -0.41 -7.48
C ARG A 88 6.57 -1.49 -7.65
N VAL A 89 7.53 -1.24 -8.54
CA VAL A 89 8.49 -2.22 -9.08
C VAL A 89 9.85 -2.09 -8.38
N ASN A 90 10.31 -3.14 -7.74
CA ASN A 90 11.62 -3.16 -7.09
C ASN A 90 12.75 -3.43 -8.09
N LEU A 91 13.60 -2.44 -8.30
CA LEU A 91 14.88 -2.61 -8.98
C LEU A 91 15.91 -3.17 -8.00
N GLY A 92 16.12 -4.48 -8.04
CA GLY A 92 16.98 -5.19 -7.10
C GLY A 92 18.46 -4.85 -7.26
N GLY A 93 19.19 -4.94 -6.15
CA GLY A 93 20.65 -4.79 -6.11
C GLY A 93 21.43 -6.03 -6.55
N GLY A 94 20.76 -7.19 -6.68
CA GLY A 94 21.37 -8.44 -7.11
C GLY A 94 21.65 -9.43 -5.98
N SER A 95 20.88 -9.42 -4.91
CA SER A 95 21.05 -10.31 -3.75
C SER A 95 20.86 -11.81 -4.06
N LEU A 96 20.23 -12.15 -5.18
CA LEU A 96 20.18 -13.53 -5.69
C LEU A 96 21.45 -13.95 -6.46
N GLU A 97 22.34 -13.01 -6.76
CA GLU A 97 23.43 -13.21 -7.71
C GLU A 97 24.71 -12.52 -7.25
N GLY A 98 25.68 -13.30 -6.84
CA GLY A 98 27.05 -12.81 -6.66
C GLY A 98 27.38 -12.15 -5.33
N ASP A 99 26.49 -12.20 -4.34
CA ASP A 99 26.82 -11.77 -2.99
C ASP A 99 27.71 -12.81 -2.28
N LYS A 100 28.65 -12.30 -1.49
CA LYS A 100 29.48 -13.11 -0.59
C LYS A 100 28.67 -13.69 0.57
N SER A 101 27.54 -13.07 0.90
CA SER A 101 26.60 -13.51 1.93
C SER A 101 25.25 -13.78 1.26
N PRO A 102 24.85 -15.04 1.02
CA PRO A 102 23.56 -15.35 0.42
C PRO A 102 22.43 -14.81 1.30
N ILE A 103 21.45 -14.21 0.66
CA ILE A 103 20.23 -13.78 1.36
C ILE A 103 19.57 -14.98 2.04
N LYS A 104 19.15 -14.81 3.30
CA LYS A 104 18.61 -15.90 4.13
C LYS A 104 17.39 -16.58 3.52
N PHE A 105 16.52 -15.80 2.89
CA PHE A 105 15.32 -16.30 2.22
C PHE A 105 15.41 -16.00 0.73
N GLN A 106 15.65 -17.01 -0.10
CA GLN A 106 15.83 -16.84 -1.55
C GLN A 106 14.66 -16.12 -2.23
N TRP A 107 13.41 -16.35 -1.77
CA TRP A 107 12.23 -15.68 -2.30
C TRP A 107 12.10 -14.20 -1.90
N ARG A 108 13.00 -13.70 -1.05
CA ARG A 108 13.17 -12.28 -0.71
C ARG A 108 14.39 -11.65 -1.37
N GLY A 109 15.11 -12.41 -2.17
CA GLY A 109 16.18 -11.89 -2.99
C GLY A 109 15.66 -11.29 -4.29
N ALA A 110 16.41 -10.35 -4.84
CA ALA A 110 16.10 -9.72 -6.11
C ALA A 110 17.27 -9.85 -7.10
N ARG A 111 16.92 -9.90 -8.39
CA ARG A 111 17.90 -9.83 -9.48
C ARG A 111 18.22 -8.39 -9.81
N CYS A 112 19.40 -8.14 -10.38
CA CYS A 112 19.78 -6.86 -10.95
C CYS A 112 19.81 -6.92 -12.47
N PHE A 113 19.49 -5.83 -13.15
CA PHE A 113 19.66 -5.74 -14.62
C PHE A 113 21.12 -5.69 -15.06
N ILE A 114 22.06 -5.36 -14.16
CA ILE A 114 23.49 -5.47 -14.47
C ILE A 114 23.89 -6.95 -14.41
N ASP A 115 24.44 -7.45 -15.52
CA ASP A 115 25.03 -8.77 -15.54
C ASP A 115 26.33 -8.79 -14.71
N PRO A 116 26.45 -9.64 -13.67
CA PRO A 116 27.60 -9.63 -12.77
C PRO A 116 28.90 -10.07 -13.43
N LYS A 117 28.87 -10.67 -14.64
CA LYS A 117 30.06 -11.11 -15.36
C LYS A 117 30.59 -10.05 -16.32
N SER A 118 29.69 -9.42 -17.07
CA SER A 118 30.07 -8.39 -18.04
C SER A 118 30.10 -6.97 -17.45
N GLY A 119 29.32 -6.72 -16.39
CA GLY A 119 29.09 -5.39 -15.83
C GLY A 119 28.10 -4.54 -16.65
N GLU A 120 27.54 -5.10 -17.73
CA GLU A 120 26.65 -4.39 -18.63
C GLU A 120 25.17 -4.59 -18.25
N ILE A 121 24.32 -3.65 -18.67
CA ILE A 121 22.86 -3.75 -18.49
C ILE A 121 22.30 -4.75 -19.53
N ASP A 122 21.70 -5.81 -19.03
CA ASP A 122 21.02 -6.84 -19.82
C ASP A 122 19.53 -6.88 -19.48
N MET A 123 18.69 -6.40 -20.41
CA MET A 123 17.24 -6.37 -20.25
C MET A 123 16.59 -7.75 -20.35
N SER A 124 17.30 -8.81 -20.75
CA SER A 124 16.77 -10.18 -20.69
C SER A 124 16.66 -10.73 -19.27
N ARG A 125 17.36 -10.11 -18.32
CA ARG A 125 17.32 -10.45 -16.89
C ARG A 125 16.04 -9.96 -16.23
N CYS A 126 15.82 -10.30 -14.96
CA CYS A 126 14.65 -9.90 -14.17
C CYS A 126 13.33 -10.32 -14.83
N GLU A 127 13.24 -11.57 -15.28
CA GLU A 127 12.07 -12.09 -16.04
C GLU A 127 10.77 -11.96 -15.24
N GLY A 128 10.79 -12.31 -13.95
CA GLY A 128 9.61 -12.24 -13.09
C GLY A 128 9.09 -10.83 -12.90
N LEU A 129 9.99 -9.85 -12.72
CA LEU A 129 9.65 -8.43 -12.68
C LEU A 129 8.94 -8.02 -13.98
N ARG A 130 9.56 -8.31 -15.14
CA ARG A 130 9.01 -7.94 -16.45
C ARG A 130 7.70 -8.68 -16.76
N TYR A 131 7.57 -9.93 -16.30
CA TYR A 131 6.32 -10.67 -16.43
C TYR A 131 5.15 -9.93 -15.79
N PHE A 132 5.30 -9.52 -14.51
CA PHE A 132 4.22 -8.83 -13.81
C PHE A 132 4.00 -7.40 -14.31
N MET A 133 5.01 -6.68 -14.78
CA MET A 133 4.82 -5.41 -15.48
C MET A 133 3.97 -5.58 -16.75
N LYS A 134 4.28 -6.60 -17.56
CA LYS A 134 3.50 -6.93 -18.76
C LYS A 134 2.04 -7.26 -18.41
N LYS A 135 1.83 -8.09 -17.41
CA LYS A 135 0.48 -8.46 -16.96
C LYS A 135 -0.30 -7.28 -16.39
N ALA A 136 0.34 -6.44 -15.59
CA ALA A 136 -0.28 -5.21 -15.09
C ALA A 136 -0.81 -4.35 -16.25
N LYS A 137 0.01 -4.12 -17.27
CA LYS A 137 -0.38 -3.38 -18.48
C LYS A 137 -1.52 -4.06 -19.25
N GLU A 138 -1.46 -5.38 -19.44
CA GLU A 138 -2.52 -6.17 -20.11
C GLU A 138 -3.89 -6.03 -19.41
N TYR A 139 -3.91 -5.85 -18.09
CA TYR A 139 -5.12 -5.63 -17.29
C TYR A 139 -5.49 -4.14 -17.11
N GLY A 140 -4.71 -3.20 -17.69
CA GLY A 140 -5.00 -1.76 -17.67
C GLY A 140 -4.39 -1.00 -16.49
N CYS A 141 -3.42 -1.57 -15.77
CA CYS A 141 -2.56 -0.83 -14.87
C CYS A 141 -1.38 -0.25 -15.66
N GLU A 142 -1.45 1.04 -15.98
CA GLU A 142 -0.52 1.69 -16.91
C GLU A 142 0.61 2.46 -16.23
N ASP A 143 0.44 2.84 -14.96
CA ASP A 143 1.42 3.61 -14.18
C ASP A 143 2.37 2.69 -13.40
N PHE A 144 3.67 2.97 -13.51
CA PHE A 144 4.73 2.25 -12.81
C PHE A 144 5.59 3.20 -12.00
N LEU A 145 5.89 2.82 -10.75
CA LEU A 145 6.89 3.44 -9.89
C LEU A 145 8.06 2.46 -9.73
N LEU A 146 9.22 2.83 -10.25
CA LEU A 146 10.45 2.08 -10.01
C LEU A 146 11.06 2.52 -8.68
N PHE A 147 11.38 1.60 -7.78
CA PHE A 147 12.07 1.94 -6.54
C PHE A 147 13.28 1.05 -6.29
N SER A 148 14.22 1.51 -5.49
CA SER A 148 15.41 0.75 -5.16
C SER A 148 15.59 0.67 -3.64
N ASN A 149 15.72 -0.55 -3.11
CA ASN A 149 16.07 -0.79 -1.71
C ASN A 149 17.58 -0.60 -1.47
N THR A 150 18.40 -0.95 -2.45
CA THR A 150 19.86 -0.83 -2.40
C THR A 150 20.42 -0.62 -3.81
N PRO A 151 21.54 0.08 -3.96
CA PRO A 151 22.25 0.14 -5.24
C PRO A 151 22.70 -1.26 -5.70
N PRO A 152 22.96 -1.46 -7.00
CA PRO A 152 23.62 -2.67 -7.48
C PRO A 152 24.85 -3.02 -6.65
N ILE A 153 25.00 -4.29 -6.25
CA ILE A 153 26.05 -4.75 -5.34
C ILE A 153 27.46 -4.29 -5.76
N GLY A 154 27.73 -4.26 -7.07
CA GLY A 154 28.99 -3.76 -7.61
C GLY A 154 29.32 -2.30 -7.28
N MET A 155 28.30 -1.49 -6.99
CA MET A 155 28.43 -0.07 -6.62
C MET A 155 28.43 0.15 -5.10
N THR A 156 28.31 -0.90 -4.27
CA THR A 156 28.27 -0.76 -2.81
C THR A 156 29.65 -0.82 -2.17
N LYS A 157 29.83 -0.09 -1.05
CA LYS A 157 31.11 0.01 -0.32
C LYS A 157 31.59 -1.34 0.22
N ASN A 158 30.65 -2.15 0.74
CA ASN A 158 30.96 -3.46 1.32
C ASN A 158 30.81 -4.64 0.35
N GLY A 159 30.34 -4.39 -0.88
CA GLY A 159 30.07 -5.43 -1.88
C GLY A 159 28.86 -6.32 -1.51
N SER A 160 27.89 -5.78 -0.73
CA SER A 160 26.69 -6.50 -0.30
C SER A 160 25.42 -5.71 -0.54
N TYR A 161 24.29 -6.42 -0.56
CA TYR A 161 22.94 -5.90 -0.70
C TYR A 161 22.38 -5.23 0.55
N HIS A 162 23.07 -5.33 1.68
CA HIS A 162 22.69 -4.72 2.96
C HIS A 162 23.90 -4.08 3.64
N LYS A 163 23.63 -3.24 4.62
CA LYS A 163 24.66 -2.60 5.43
C LYS A 163 25.22 -3.58 6.47
N THR A 164 26.48 -3.40 6.83
CA THR A 164 27.15 -4.14 7.93
C THR A 164 27.39 -3.23 9.13
N GLU A 165 27.70 -1.95 8.89
CA GLU A 165 27.90 -0.96 9.91
C GLU A 165 26.56 -0.42 10.43
N SER A 166 26.51 -0.12 11.73
CA SER A 166 25.30 0.33 12.41
C SER A 166 25.10 1.86 12.37
N ASP A 167 25.63 2.54 11.36
CA ASP A 167 25.37 3.96 11.09
C ASP A 167 24.24 4.16 10.05
N PHE A 168 23.90 5.41 9.75
CA PHE A 168 22.85 5.78 8.78
C PHE A 168 23.42 6.30 7.44
N ARG A 169 24.71 6.08 7.16
CA ARG A 169 25.32 6.47 5.90
C ARG A 169 25.07 5.42 4.83
N SER A 170 24.91 5.91 3.61
CA SER A 170 24.68 5.06 2.43
C SER A 170 25.83 4.05 2.22
N ASN A 171 25.43 2.85 1.80
CA ASN A 171 26.37 1.83 1.31
C ASN A 171 26.86 2.09 -0.12
N LEU A 172 26.31 3.09 -0.83
CA LEU A 172 26.78 3.48 -2.16
C LEU A 172 28.19 4.07 -2.07
N LYS A 173 29.11 3.62 -2.93
CA LYS A 173 30.45 4.21 -3.06
C LYS A 173 30.37 5.70 -3.38
N ASP A 174 31.30 6.48 -2.88
CA ASP A 174 31.28 7.94 -2.99
C ASP A 174 31.50 8.45 -4.43
N ASP A 175 32.09 7.62 -5.28
CA ASP A 175 32.35 7.83 -6.70
C ASP A 175 31.33 7.17 -7.65
N CYS A 176 30.24 6.57 -7.13
CA CYS A 176 29.23 5.88 -7.94
C CYS A 176 27.85 6.55 -7.92
N TYR A 177 27.72 7.81 -7.49
CA TYR A 177 26.40 8.47 -7.46
C TYR A 177 25.85 8.76 -8.85
N ASP A 178 26.72 9.17 -9.79
CA ASP A 178 26.38 9.37 -11.19
C ASP A 178 26.13 8.04 -11.91
N ASP A 179 26.94 7.01 -11.66
CA ASP A 179 26.74 5.68 -12.22
C ASP A 179 25.41 5.06 -11.79
N PHE A 180 25.05 5.21 -10.52
CA PHE A 180 23.77 4.70 -10.02
C PHE A 180 22.59 5.49 -10.60
N ALA A 181 22.70 6.81 -10.71
CA ALA A 181 21.71 7.66 -11.36
C ALA A 181 21.54 7.31 -12.86
N GLU A 182 22.66 7.11 -13.59
CA GLU A 182 22.65 6.67 -14.99
C GLU A 182 21.97 5.28 -15.13
N TYR A 183 22.28 4.33 -14.24
CA TYR A 183 21.64 3.02 -14.21
C TYR A 183 20.11 3.12 -14.07
N LEU A 184 19.62 3.87 -13.07
CA LEU A 184 18.18 4.06 -12.84
C LEU A 184 17.49 4.71 -14.04
N ALA A 185 18.10 5.77 -14.59
CA ALA A 185 17.55 6.48 -15.74
C ALA A 185 17.59 5.63 -17.03
N GLU A 186 18.62 4.79 -17.20
CA GLU A 186 18.72 3.88 -18.35
C GLU A 186 17.66 2.78 -18.31
N ILE A 187 17.44 2.17 -17.13
CA ILE A 187 16.36 1.18 -16.96
C ILE A 187 14.99 1.82 -17.24
N ALA A 188 14.73 3.01 -16.69
CA ALA A 188 13.49 3.73 -16.97
C ALA A 188 13.32 4.02 -18.46
N LYS A 189 14.40 4.42 -19.15
CA LYS A 189 14.38 4.70 -20.60
C LYS A 189 14.02 3.45 -21.38
N ARG A 190 14.71 2.33 -21.15
CA ARG A 190 14.45 1.08 -21.87
C ARG A 190 13.03 0.55 -21.63
N LEU A 191 12.56 0.57 -20.38
CA LEU A 191 11.19 0.18 -20.07
C LEU A 191 10.17 1.12 -20.71
N SER A 192 10.45 2.44 -20.75
CA SER A 192 9.58 3.40 -21.45
C SER A 192 9.55 3.18 -22.95
N ASP A 193 10.69 2.82 -23.57
CA ASP A 193 10.77 2.47 -24.99
C ASP A 193 9.98 1.19 -25.31
N ASP A 194 9.89 0.25 -24.36
CA ASP A 194 9.05 -0.94 -24.43
C ASP A 194 7.56 -0.62 -24.17
N GLY A 195 7.23 0.66 -23.97
CA GLY A 195 5.86 1.18 -23.84
C GLY A 195 5.26 1.06 -22.43
N TYR A 196 6.08 0.96 -21.37
CA TYR A 196 5.62 1.06 -20.01
C TYR A 196 5.56 2.53 -19.54
N GLY A 197 4.50 2.92 -18.87
CA GLY A 197 4.33 4.25 -18.29
C GLY A 197 5.14 4.44 -17.01
N ILE A 198 6.47 4.62 -17.13
CA ILE A 198 7.33 4.85 -15.96
C ILE A 198 7.10 6.26 -15.43
N LYS A 199 6.17 6.38 -14.49
CA LYS A 199 5.74 7.66 -13.93
C LYS A 199 6.75 8.20 -12.93
N TYR A 200 7.28 7.32 -12.07
CA TYR A 200 8.17 7.69 -10.98
C TYR A 200 9.40 6.79 -10.88
N ILE A 201 10.50 7.38 -10.39
CA ILE A 201 11.64 6.67 -9.81
C ILE A 201 11.81 7.13 -8.38
N SER A 202 11.76 6.19 -7.43
CA SER A 202 12.13 6.38 -6.04
C SER A 202 13.51 5.76 -5.79
N PRO A 203 14.57 6.58 -5.80
CA PRO A 203 15.95 6.06 -5.80
C PRO A 203 16.43 5.58 -4.43
N VAL A 204 15.66 5.86 -3.38
CA VAL A 204 15.96 5.48 -1.99
C VAL A 204 14.71 4.92 -1.31
N ASN A 205 14.88 4.00 -0.37
CA ASN A 205 13.79 3.44 0.44
C ASN A 205 14.18 3.42 1.91
N GLU A 206 13.27 3.87 2.78
CA GLU A 206 13.43 3.91 4.24
C GLU A 206 14.81 4.41 4.70
N PRO A 207 15.19 5.61 4.30
CA PRO A 207 16.55 6.12 4.53
C PRO A 207 16.94 6.20 6.01
N SER A 208 15.98 6.26 6.92
CA SER A 208 16.21 6.32 8.37
C SER A 208 16.32 4.95 9.03
N TRP A 209 16.27 3.85 8.28
CA TRP A 209 16.46 2.50 8.80
C TRP A 209 17.90 2.03 8.56
N LYS A 210 18.49 1.28 9.51
CA LYS A 210 19.92 0.91 9.44
C LYS A 210 20.26 -0.18 8.43
N TRP A 211 19.31 -1.02 8.11
CA TRP A 211 19.45 -2.10 7.13
C TRP A 211 20.59 -3.09 7.38
N THR A 212 20.83 -3.45 8.65
CA THR A 212 21.87 -4.39 9.08
C THR A 212 21.38 -5.84 9.13
N THR A 213 20.39 -6.20 8.31
CA THR A 213 19.77 -7.52 8.28
C THR A 213 20.11 -8.28 7.00
N ASP A 214 20.20 -9.61 7.08
CA ASP A 214 20.45 -10.52 5.96
C ASP A 214 19.15 -11.07 5.32
N ILE A 215 17.99 -10.57 5.74
CA ILE A 215 16.68 -11.07 5.27
C ILE A 215 16.10 -10.31 4.08
N GLN A 216 16.66 -9.17 3.75
CA GLN A 216 16.23 -8.32 2.63
C GLN A 216 17.30 -7.32 2.22
N GLU A 217 17.17 -6.78 1.00
CA GLU A 217 17.99 -5.69 0.50
C GLU A 217 17.66 -4.38 1.21
N GLY A 218 18.66 -3.52 1.41
CA GLY A 218 18.45 -2.20 1.97
C GLY A 218 19.73 -1.43 2.27
N THR A 219 19.64 -0.12 2.21
CA THR A 219 20.70 0.81 2.64
C THR A 219 20.11 2.09 3.20
N PRO A 220 20.66 2.60 4.34
CA PRO A 220 20.28 3.91 4.86
C PRO A 220 20.83 5.03 3.98
N TRP A 221 20.30 6.25 4.18
CA TRP A 221 20.76 7.45 3.50
C TRP A 221 20.63 8.66 4.41
N LEU A 222 21.58 9.58 4.36
CA LEU A 222 21.44 10.90 4.96
C LEU A 222 20.81 11.88 3.95
N ASN A 223 20.12 12.94 4.42
CA ASN A 223 19.55 13.96 3.52
C ASN A 223 20.56 14.54 2.52
N PRO A 224 21.82 14.86 2.87
CA PRO A 224 22.82 15.29 1.89
C PRO A 224 23.17 14.24 0.83
N GLU A 225 23.14 12.95 1.19
CA GLU A 225 23.39 11.84 0.25
C GLU A 225 22.20 11.67 -0.71
N ILE A 226 20.97 11.77 -0.22
CA ILE A 226 19.74 11.78 -1.04
C ILE A 226 19.77 12.95 -2.01
N LYS A 227 20.13 14.16 -1.54
CA LYS A 227 20.32 15.34 -2.39
C LYS A 227 21.33 15.07 -3.50
N LYS A 228 22.53 14.53 -3.18
CA LYS A 228 23.57 14.24 -4.17
C LYS A 228 23.03 13.29 -5.25
N LEU A 229 22.38 12.20 -4.87
CA LEU A 229 21.79 11.25 -5.79
C LEU A 229 20.69 11.86 -6.65
N ALA A 230 19.77 12.62 -6.05
CA ALA A 230 18.68 13.28 -6.76
C ALA A 230 19.18 14.27 -7.83
N VAL A 231 20.26 15.00 -7.54
CA VAL A 231 20.88 15.92 -8.51
C VAL A 231 21.46 15.17 -9.71
N GLU A 232 22.16 14.06 -9.49
CA GLU A 232 22.70 13.25 -10.60
C GLU A 232 21.56 12.57 -11.40
N LEU A 233 20.53 12.10 -10.72
CA LEU A 233 19.37 11.51 -11.39
C LEU A 233 18.58 12.53 -12.22
N ASP A 234 18.41 13.77 -11.72
CA ASP A 234 17.79 14.87 -12.50
C ASP A 234 18.54 15.16 -13.79
N LYS A 235 19.87 15.17 -13.74
CA LYS A 235 20.73 15.32 -14.93
C LYS A 235 20.50 14.18 -15.92
N SER A 236 20.51 12.94 -15.43
CA SER A 236 20.40 11.72 -16.24
C SER A 236 19.02 11.59 -16.91
N LEU A 237 17.93 11.88 -16.18
CA LEU A 237 16.58 11.92 -16.72
C LEU A 237 16.39 13.04 -17.73
N THR A 238 16.90 14.24 -17.42
CA THR A 238 16.83 15.41 -18.33
C THR A 238 17.58 15.16 -19.63
N LYS A 239 18.81 14.61 -19.55
CA LYS A 239 19.63 14.24 -20.72
C LYS A 239 18.90 13.28 -21.67
N ARG A 240 18.11 12.35 -21.11
CA ARG A 240 17.31 11.36 -21.87
C ARG A 240 15.95 11.88 -22.34
N GLY A 241 15.54 13.06 -21.92
CA GLY A 241 14.24 13.63 -22.24
C GLY A 241 13.05 12.84 -21.68
N LEU A 242 13.24 12.15 -20.55
CA LEU A 242 12.20 11.34 -19.93
C LEU A 242 11.17 12.21 -19.20
N ALA A 243 9.90 11.82 -19.31
CA ALA A 243 8.79 12.42 -18.55
C ALA A 243 8.76 11.94 -17.09
N THR A 244 9.43 10.83 -16.80
CA THR A 244 9.57 10.22 -15.48
C THR A 244 10.05 11.22 -14.43
N LYS A 245 9.44 11.20 -13.25
CA LYS A 245 9.78 12.10 -12.14
C LYS A 245 10.51 11.36 -11.02
N ILE A 246 11.44 12.07 -10.38
CA ILE A 246 12.04 11.62 -9.11
C ILE A 246 11.00 11.76 -8.03
N PHE A 247 10.73 10.68 -7.32
CA PHE A 247 9.80 10.62 -6.20
C PHE A 247 10.58 10.39 -4.90
N LEU A 248 10.49 11.31 -3.97
CA LEU A 248 11.15 11.23 -2.66
C LEU A 248 10.11 11.16 -1.54
N SER A 249 10.44 10.68 -0.37
CA SER A 249 11.71 10.06 0.02
C SER A 249 11.50 8.65 0.58
N GLU A 250 10.30 8.08 0.48
CA GLU A 250 9.99 6.75 1.03
C GLU A 250 10.42 6.65 2.51
N ALA A 251 10.05 7.66 3.31
CA ALA A 251 10.39 7.68 4.73
C ALA A 251 9.77 6.49 5.47
N ASP A 252 10.52 5.80 6.31
CA ASP A 252 10.07 4.62 7.06
C ASP A 252 8.91 4.91 8.06
N SER A 253 8.67 6.19 8.33
CA SER A 253 7.54 6.67 9.12
C SER A 253 7.08 8.03 8.61
N ILE A 254 5.77 8.26 8.62
CA ILE A 254 5.17 9.57 8.29
C ILE A 254 5.79 10.71 9.10
N GLN A 255 6.17 10.46 10.35
CA GLN A 255 6.76 11.46 11.24
C GLN A 255 8.09 11.98 10.71
N ASN A 256 8.87 11.17 10.00
CA ASN A 256 10.18 11.56 9.49
C ASN A 256 10.12 12.59 8.35
N ILE A 257 8.95 12.78 7.70
CA ILE A 257 8.84 13.83 6.68
C ILE A 257 8.78 15.23 7.29
N TYR A 258 8.33 15.40 8.55
CA TYR A 258 8.16 16.73 9.18
C TYR A 258 8.88 16.92 10.53
N GLY A 259 9.54 15.90 11.03
CA GLY A 259 10.19 15.99 12.35
C GLY A 259 11.00 14.77 12.73
N TYR A 260 11.24 14.62 14.03
CA TYR A 260 12.00 13.54 14.64
C TYR A 260 11.11 12.64 15.46
N ASP A 261 10.12 12.04 15.07
CA ASP A 261 9.23 11.54 16.11
C ASP A 261 9.16 10.03 16.33
N ARG A 262 10.27 9.29 16.13
CA ARG A 262 10.47 8.03 16.86
C ARG A 262 10.66 8.20 18.38
N VAL A 263 10.76 9.43 18.84
CA VAL A 263 10.90 9.76 20.28
C VAL A 263 9.63 9.41 21.06
N ALA A 264 8.46 9.37 20.44
CA ALA A 264 7.20 9.00 21.08
C ALA A 264 7.14 7.53 21.54
N GLU A 265 7.99 6.65 21.02
CA GLU A 265 8.05 5.23 21.41
C GLU A 265 9.21 4.86 22.34
N GLY A 266 9.80 5.85 23.01
CA GLY A 266 10.83 5.59 24.03
C GLY A 266 12.24 5.37 23.47
N ASN A 267 12.51 5.81 22.24
CA ASN A 267 13.89 5.92 21.78
C ASN A 267 14.43 7.32 22.12
N PRO A 268 15.24 7.48 23.19
CA PRO A 268 15.69 8.79 23.68
C PRO A 268 16.76 9.43 22.78
N ASN A 269 17.17 8.80 21.71
CA ASN A 269 18.26 9.26 20.88
C ASN A 269 17.73 10.09 19.70
N LYS A 270 17.58 11.40 19.92
CA LYS A 270 17.66 12.37 18.83
C LYS A 270 18.95 12.09 18.07
N ARG A 271 18.82 11.62 16.84
CA ARG A 271 19.99 11.35 16.01
C ARG A 271 20.03 12.37 14.90
N GLU A 272 20.93 13.33 15.03
CA GLU A 272 21.28 14.27 13.96
C GLU A 272 21.92 13.56 12.74
N ASP A 273 22.21 12.26 12.89
CA ASP A 273 22.90 11.42 11.93
C ASP A 273 21.97 10.52 11.10
N MET A 274 20.64 10.77 11.07
CA MET A 274 19.67 10.04 10.22
C MET A 274 18.87 10.99 9.33
N ALA A 275 18.22 10.44 8.29
CA ALA A 275 17.31 11.22 7.47
C ALA A 275 16.02 11.56 8.23
N TYR A 276 15.67 12.82 8.30
CA TYR A 276 14.46 13.34 8.96
C TYR A 276 14.11 14.73 8.46
N ASN A 277 12.92 15.23 8.84
CA ASN A 277 12.43 16.58 8.49
C ASN A 277 12.57 16.88 6.99
N GLN A 278 12.18 15.89 6.17
CA GLN A 278 12.52 15.84 4.76
C GLN A 278 11.73 16.86 3.93
N LEU A 279 10.53 17.26 4.36
CA LEU A 279 9.80 18.38 3.75
C LEU A 279 10.62 19.69 3.84
N TYR A 280 11.14 20.02 5.02
CA TYR A 280 12.03 21.17 5.17
C TYR A 280 13.33 20.96 4.38
N ALA A 281 13.96 19.80 4.52
CA ALA A 281 15.25 19.52 3.91
C ALA A 281 15.21 19.73 2.39
N PHE A 282 14.22 19.17 1.72
CA PHE A 282 14.20 19.11 0.27
C PHE A 282 13.40 20.24 -0.40
N PHE A 283 12.39 20.81 0.28
CA PHE A 283 11.47 21.76 -0.34
C PHE A 283 11.52 23.17 0.24
N ASN A 284 12.28 23.41 1.31
CA ASN A 284 12.49 24.76 1.82
C ASN A 284 13.76 25.38 1.18
N PRO A 285 13.66 26.54 0.47
CA PRO A 285 14.84 27.19 -0.15
C PRO A 285 15.95 27.59 0.84
N ALA A 286 15.63 27.75 2.12
CA ALA A 286 16.63 28.06 3.15
C ALA A 286 17.40 26.83 3.65
N SER A 287 17.01 25.62 3.24
CA SER A 287 17.70 24.39 3.62
C SER A 287 19.00 24.23 2.83
N LYS A 288 20.06 23.78 3.51
CA LYS A 288 21.30 23.36 2.83
C LYS A 288 21.12 22.18 1.87
N ASP A 289 20.06 21.39 2.10
CA ASP A 289 19.73 20.20 1.31
C ASP A 289 18.60 20.44 0.31
N TYR A 290 18.25 21.71 0.06
CA TYR A 290 17.21 22.09 -0.89
C TYR A 290 17.47 21.54 -2.31
N ILE A 291 16.43 20.94 -2.87
CA ILE A 291 16.40 20.39 -4.24
C ILE A 291 15.06 20.66 -4.96
N GLY A 292 14.17 21.47 -4.35
CA GLY A 292 12.85 21.76 -4.90
C GLY A 292 12.84 22.48 -6.26
N ASN A 293 14.02 22.88 -6.76
CA ASN A 293 14.24 23.50 -8.09
C ASN A 293 14.68 22.51 -9.18
N LEU A 294 14.87 21.23 -8.86
CA LEU A 294 15.21 20.21 -9.86
C LEU A 294 14.05 20.02 -10.85
N LYS A 295 14.38 19.88 -12.14
CA LYS A 295 13.39 19.83 -13.22
C LYS A 295 12.50 18.59 -13.17
N THR A 296 13.10 17.46 -12.81
CA THR A 296 12.41 16.16 -12.80
C THR A 296 11.90 15.76 -11.42
N LEU A 297 12.16 16.54 -10.36
CA LEU A 297 11.63 16.25 -9.03
C LEU A 297 10.10 16.45 -9.02
N ALA A 298 9.37 15.44 -8.56
CA ALA A 298 7.95 15.56 -8.29
C ALA A 298 7.71 16.49 -7.07
N ARG A 299 6.64 17.30 -7.12
CA ARG A 299 6.20 18.10 -5.95
C ARG A 299 5.42 17.22 -4.99
N GLN A 300 5.98 16.07 -4.64
CA GLN A 300 5.37 14.99 -3.88
C GLN A 300 6.37 14.44 -2.88
N ILE A 301 5.86 13.88 -1.77
CA ILE A 301 6.66 13.20 -0.76
C ILE A 301 6.00 11.88 -0.34
N GLY A 302 6.76 10.79 -0.41
CA GLY A 302 6.34 9.46 0.02
C GLY A 302 6.73 9.18 1.45
N ALA A 303 5.84 8.54 2.20
CA ALA A 303 6.17 7.97 3.50
C ALA A 303 5.35 6.72 3.79
N HIS A 304 5.90 5.88 4.65
CA HIS A 304 5.31 4.64 5.10
C HIS A 304 4.49 4.85 6.37
N SER A 305 3.35 4.18 6.49
CA SER A 305 2.47 4.34 7.65
C SER A 305 2.87 3.48 8.85
N TYR A 306 4.08 2.91 8.85
CA TYR A 306 4.63 2.16 9.99
C TYR A 306 4.79 3.05 11.22
N HIS A 307 4.76 2.45 12.41
CA HIS A 307 4.94 3.13 13.72
C HIS A 307 3.87 4.18 14.09
N THR A 308 2.94 4.49 13.20
CA THR A 308 1.93 5.56 13.35
C THR A 308 0.49 5.06 13.35
N HIS A 309 0.28 3.73 13.54
CA HIS A 309 -1.00 3.06 13.41
C HIS A 309 -1.47 2.34 14.69
N LEU A 310 -0.84 2.63 15.83
CA LEU A 310 -1.08 1.87 17.06
C LEU A 310 -2.29 2.40 17.86
N ARG A 311 -2.54 3.70 17.82
CA ARG A 311 -3.60 4.38 18.55
C ARG A 311 -4.43 5.26 17.63
N ASN A 312 -5.75 5.33 17.88
CA ASN A 312 -6.65 6.19 17.09
C ASN A 312 -6.21 7.67 17.10
N SER A 313 -5.82 8.20 18.28
CA SER A 313 -5.30 9.56 18.38
C SER A 313 -4.01 9.74 17.58
N GLN A 314 -3.08 8.82 17.69
CA GLN A 314 -1.82 8.85 16.93
C GLN A 314 -2.09 8.81 15.41
N MET A 315 -2.96 7.91 14.95
CA MET A 315 -3.33 7.83 13.53
C MET A 315 -3.83 9.18 13.03
N ARG A 316 -4.74 9.83 13.76
CA ARG A 316 -5.32 11.11 13.37
C ARG A 316 -4.32 12.26 13.44
N ASP A 317 -3.62 12.40 14.55
CA ASP A 317 -2.82 13.60 14.85
C ASP A 317 -1.54 13.66 14.01
N VAL A 318 -0.87 12.50 13.81
CA VAL A 318 0.32 12.38 12.95
C VAL A 318 -0.02 12.75 11.51
N ARG A 319 -1.14 12.26 10.99
CA ARG A 319 -1.58 12.49 9.61
C ARG A 319 -2.04 13.91 9.35
N LYS A 320 -2.81 14.50 10.27
CA LYS A 320 -3.18 15.93 10.19
C LYS A 320 -1.95 16.82 10.16
N LYS A 321 -0.93 16.49 10.97
CA LYS A 321 0.32 17.25 10.98
C LYS A 321 1.09 17.06 9.68
N ALA A 322 1.15 15.84 9.13
CA ALA A 322 1.79 15.59 7.86
C ALA A 322 1.14 16.37 6.70
N ALA A 323 -0.20 16.35 6.64
CA ALA A 323 -0.96 17.12 5.65
C ALA A 323 -0.66 18.62 5.74
N ALA A 324 -0.73 19.20 6.95
CA ALA A 324 -0.47 20.62 7.15
C ALA A 324 0.98 21.03 6.81
N GLU A 325 1.96 20.19 7.13
CA GLU A 325 3.36 20.47 6.78
C GLU A 325 3.60 20.28 5.26
N ALA A 326 3.00 19.30 4.62
CA ALA A 326 3.10 19.13 3.16
C ALA A 326 2.47 20.31 2.41
N GLU A 327 1.29 20.77 2.82
CA GLU A 327 0.61 21.94 2.29
C GLU A 327 1.49 23.21 2.40
N LYS A 328 2.15 23.42 3.54
CA LYS A 328 3.05 24.55 3.78
C LYS A 328 4.17 24.69 2.75
N TYR A 329 4.63 23.57 2.19
CA TYR A 329 5.65 23.55 1.14
C TYR A 329 5.06 23.38 -0.27
N GLY A 330 3.73 23.31 -0.41
CA GLY A 330 3.05 23.02 -1.68
C GLY A 330 3.47 21.65 -2.24
N VAL A 331 3.51 20.63 -1.39
CA VAL A 331 3.93 19.26 -1.71
C VAL A 331 2.78 18.32 -1.39
N GLU A 332 2.49 17.39 -2.29
CA GLU A 332 1.48 16.36 -2.10
C GLU A 332 2.04 15.21 -1.24
N PHE A 333 1.27 14.76 -0.26
CA PHE A 333 1.63 13.61 0.56
C PHE A 333 1.10 12.31 -0.07
N HIS A 334 1.94 11.28 -0.12
CA HIS A 334 1.62 9.95 -0.61
C HIS A 334 1.95 8.90 0.45
N GLN A 335 1.02 8.01 0.72
CA GLN A 335 1.31 6.81 1.49
C GLN A 335 1.76 5.72 0.51
N THR A 336 3.02 5.33 0.58
CA THR A 336 3.66 4.48 -0.43
C THR A 336 3.94 3.07 0.02
N GLU A 337 3.82 2.81 1.35
CA GLU A 337 4.03 1.47 1.87
C GLU A 337 3.41 1.26 3.26
N TRP A 338 2.69 0.17 3.43
CA TRP A 338 2.31 -0.37 4.72
C TRP A 338 1.93 -1.84 4.60
N CYS A 339 2.26 -2.63 5.64
CA CYS A 339 1.69 -3.94 5.91
C CYS A 339 1.61 -4.17 7.44
N MET A 340 0.89 -5.19 7.85
CA MET A 340 0.87 -5.60 9.24
C MET A 340 2.14 -6.39 9.55
N LEU A 341 3.16 -5.73 10.08
CA LEU A 341 4.36 -6.41 10.57
C LEU A 341 4.05 -7.13 11.89
N GLY A 342 4.51 -8.37 11.98
CA GLY A 342 4.22 -9.25 13.09
C GLY A 342 4.48 -8.69 14.48
N PHE A 343 5.50 -7.89 14.69
CA PHE A 343 5.82 -7.30 16.01
C PHE A 343 4.85 -6.18 16.46
N TYR A 344 3.98 -5.67 15.56
CA TYR A 344 2.93 -4.72 15.93
C TYR A 344 1.66 -5.39 16.43
N ALA A 345 1.44 -6.63 16.08
CA ALA A 345 0.25 -7.36 16.44
C ALA A 345 0.17 -7.73 17.93
N ASN A 346 0.59 -6.83 18.80
CA ASN A 346 0.45 -6.97 20.25
C ASN A 346 -0.87 -6.31 20.68
N PRO A 347 -1.87 -7.08 21.17
CA PRO A 347 -3.19 -6.56 21.56
C PRO A 347 -3.14 -5.45 22.62
N LYS A 348 -2.05 -5.35 23.38
CA LYS A 348 -1.87 -4.26 24.34
C LYS A 348 -1.43 -2.94 23.71
N LYS A 349 -1.05 -2.95 22.44
CA LYS A 349 -0.51 -1.78 21.72
C LYS A 349 -1.45 -1.21 20.67
N LEU A 350 -2.42 -1.99 20.18
CA LEU A 350 -3.33 -1.59 19.12
C LEU A 350 -4.73 -1.35 19.68
N ASP A 351 -5.28 -0.15 19.47
CA ASP A 351 -6.66 0.16 19.85
C ASP A 351 -7.63 -0.69 19.01
N GLY A 352 -8.51 -1.42 19.72
CA GLY A 352 -9.53 -2.27 19.10
C GLY A 352 -9.01 -3.56 18.44
N PHE A 353 -7.76 -3.93 18.69
CA PHE A 353 -7.15 -5.11 18.08
C PHE A 353 -6.82 -6.19 19.11
N THR A 354 -7.32 -7.40 18.88
CA THR A 354 -7.18 -8.55 19.79
C THR A 354 -6.57 -9.77 19.10
N MET A 355 -5.50 -9.59 18.33
CA MET A 355 -4.89 -10.69 17.60
C MET A 355 -4.14 -11.67 18.52
N ASP A 356 -4.35 -12.97 18.33
CA ASP A 356 -3.51 -14.02 18.90
C ASP A 356 -2.43 -14.44 17.87
N TRP A 357 -1.18 -14.16 18.20
CA TRP A 357 -0.01 -14.53 17.39
C TRP A 357 0.13 -16.00 17.05
N LYS A 358 -0.44 -16.86 17.88
CA LYS A 358 -0.32 -18.30 17.73
C LYS A 358 -1.30 -18.88 16.73
N SER A 359 -2.35 -18.15 16.44
CA SER A 359 -3.30 -18.49 15.39
C SER A 359 -2.88 -17.76 14.13
N ASN A 360 -2.58 -18.42 13.08
CA ASN A 360 -2.22 -17.94 11.74
C ASN A 360 -3.32 -16.99 11.16
N THR A 361 -3.56 -15.84 11.82
CA THR A 361 -4.77 -15.00 11.73
C THR A 361 -4.64 -13.86 10.72
N TYR A 362 -3.63 -13.88 9.85
CA TYR A 362 -3.41 -12.82 8.85
C TYR A 362 -4.49 -12.78 7.76
N ASN A 363 -5.26 -13.84 7.63
CA ASN A 363 -6.40 -13.91 6.74
C ASN A 363 -7.72 -13.46 7.40
N ASP A 364 -7.69 -12.95 8.62
CA ASP A 364 -8.90 -12.58 9.31
C ASP A 364 -9.36 -11.15 8.99
N MET A 365 -10.65 -10.93 9.21
CA MET A 365 -11.27 -9.62 9.02
C MET A 365 -10.72 -8.57 9.98
N GLN A 366 -10.13 -8.95 11.09
CA GLN A 366 -9.59 -8.01 12.07
C GLN A 366 -8.39 -7.25 11.51
N THR A 367 -7.45 -7.97 10.88
CA THR A 367 -6.30 -7.36 10.21
C THR A 367 -6.75 -6.50 9.02
N ALA A 368 -7.72 -6.99 8.25
CA ALA A 368 -8.30 -6.25 7.13
C ALA A 368 -9.01 -4.96 7.56
N LEU A 369 -9.77 -4.99 8.65
CA LEU A 369 -10.41 -3.81 9.22
C LEU A 369 -9.39 -2.81 9.77
N HIS A 370 -8.31 -3.28 10.39
CA HIS A 370 -7.25 -2.40 10.84
C HIS A 370 -6.56 -1.70 9.66
N MET A 371 -6.27 -2.43 8.59
CA MET A 371 -5.77 -1.85 7.36
C MET A 371 -6.75 -0.82 6.76
N ALA A 372 -8.04 -1.14 6.69
CA ALA A 372 -9.04 -0.21 6.19
C ALA A 372 -9.11 1.08 7.04
N LYS A 373 -8.97 0.97 8.38
CA LYS A 373 -8.84 2.12 9.28
C LYS A 373 -7.60 2.97 8.99
N ILE A 374 -6.47 2.34 8.62
CA ILE A 374 -5.25 3.04 8.22
C ILE A 374 -5.45 3.73 6.87
N ILE A 375 -6.03 3.04 5.87
CA ILE A 375 -6.37 3.65 4.57
C ILE A 375 -7.26 4.88 4.78
N TYR A 376 -8.33 4.73 5.57
CA TYR A 376 -9.20 5.84 5.94
C TYR A 376 -8.41 7.01 6.55
N SER A 377 -7.54 6.70 7.52
CA SER A 377 -6.78 7.73 8.23
C SER A 377 -5.79 8.45 7.31
N ASP A 378 -5.10 7.72 6.43
CA ASP A 378 -4.17 8.30 5.47
C ASP A 378 -4.91 9.20 4.47
N LEU A 379 -6.05 8.73 3.93
CA LEU A 379 -6.81 9.47 2.93
C LEU A 379 -7.60 10.64 3.54
N VAL A 380 -8.21 10.48 4.72
CA VAL A 380 -9.09 11.50 5.32
C VAL A 380 -8.33 12.51 6.16
N TYR A 381 -7.50 12.05 7.08
CA TYR A 381 -6.74 12.97 7.95
C TYR A 381 -5.42 13.41 7.34
N GLY A 382 -4.73 12.50 6.61
CA GLY A 382 -3.46 12.77 5.94
C GLY A 382 -3.60 13.43 4.59
N GLN A 383 -4.81 13.43 4.02
CA GLN A 383 -5.07 13.89 2.66
C GLN A 383 -4.09 13.27 1.64
N ALA A 384 -3.74 11.98 1.85
CA ALA A 384 -2.84 11.28 0.97
C ALA A 384 -3.44 11.15 -0.43
N HIS A 385 -2.64 11.45 -1.46
CA HIS A 385 -3.04 11.37 -2.85
C HIS A 385 -2.99 9.94 -3.42
N SER A 386 -2.34 9.03 -2.69
CA SER A 386 -2.25 7.61 -3.06
C SER A 386 -2.11 6.71 -1.85
N TRP A 387 -2.35 5.43 -2.06
CA TRP A 387 -2.12 4.42 -1.05
C TRP A 387 -1.58 3.13 -1.67
N SER A 388 -0.46 2.62 -1.12
CA SER A 388 0.18 1.39 -1.59
C SER A 388 0.44 0.40 -0.46
N TYR A 389 0.27 -0.87 -0.79
CA TYR A 389 0.49 -1.99 0.11
C TYR A 389 1.88 -2.62 -0.07
N TRP A 390 2.50 -3.05 0.99
CA TRP A 390 3.68 -3.88 1.06
C TRP A 390 3.31 -5.27 1.58
N VAL A 391 3.44 -6.33 0.82
CA VAL A 391 3.77 -6.64 -0.55
C VAL A 391 2.58 -7.32 -1.25
N ALA A 392 2.59 -7.39 -2.59
CA ALA A 392 1.50 -8.03 -3.34
C ALA A 392 1.36 -9.53 -3.03
N SER A 393 2.47 -10.26 -2.97
CA SER A 393 2.47 -11.67 -2.57
C SER A 393 3.70 -12.01 -1.72
N GLU A 394 3.58 -12.98 -0.83
CA GLU A 394 4.68 -13.46 -0.01
C GLU A 394 4.66 -14.98 0.10
N ILE A 395 5.84 -15.62 -0.03
CA ILE A 395 6.01 -17.05 0.09
C ILE A 395 6.32 -17.41 1.53
N ARG A 396 5.57 -18.36 2.11
CA ARG A 396 5.75 -18.97 3.45
C ARG A 396 5.54 -18.06 4.67
N ASP A 397 5.34 -16.79 4.47
CA ASP A 397 5.21 -15.86 5.59
C ASP A 397 4.09 -14.83 5.27
N GLY A 398 2.91 -15.35 4.96
CA GLY A 398 1.74 -14.61 4.44
C GLY A 398 1.26 -13.42 5.29
N ILE A 399 2.02 -13.10 6.34
CA ILE A 399 1.82 -12.01 7.31
C ILE A 399 1.65 -10.67 6.62
N CYS A 400 2.46 -10.45 5.59
CA CYS A 400 2.64 -9.15 5.01
C CYS A 400 2.03 -9.02 3.60
N ALA A 401 1.23 -9.99 3.14
CA ALA A 401 0.86 -10.03 1.73
C ALA A 401 -0.64 -9.90 1.47
N LEU A 402 -0.98 -9.29 0.33
CA LEU A 402 -2.34 -9.35 -0.22
C LEU A 402 -2.70 -10.75 -0.68
N ILE A 403 -1.71 -11.50 -1.18
CA ILE A 403 -1.86 -12.88 -1.66
C ILE A 403 -0.85 -13.77 -0.93
N ASP A 404 -1.35 -14.79 -0.23
CA ASP A 404 -0.55 -15.85 0.37
C ASP A 404 -0.09 -16.81 -0.73
N ALA A 405 1.18 -16.73 -1.10
CA ALA A 405 1.80 -17.55 -2.12
C ALA A 405 2.26 -18.89 -1.50
N GLN A 406 1.51 -19.94 -1.75
CA GLN A 406 1.75 -21.26 -1.16
C GLN A 406 2.78 -22.07 -1.95
N GLY A 407 4.05 -21.92 -1.60
CA GLY A 407 5.14 -22.72 -2.13
C GLY A 407 5.27 -24.09 -1.48
N PHE A 408 6.04 -25.00 -2.11
CA PHE A 408 6.46 -26.23 -1.47
C PHE A 408 7.52 -25.97 -0.42
N VAL A 409 7.47 -26.71 0.70
CA VAL A 409 8.41 -26.52 1.83
C VAL A 409 9.84 -26.88 1.41
N GLU A 410 9.97 -27.91 0.60
CA GLU A 410 11.24 -28.43 0.10
C GLU A 410 11.84 -27.62 -1.06
N ASP A 411 11.02 -26.91 -1.83
CA ASP A 411 11.48 -26.12 -2.98
C ASP A 411 10.54 -24.93 -3.24
N ALA A 412 10.96 -23.74 -2.81
CA ALA A 412 10.19 -22.50 -2.99
C ALA A 412 10.01 -22.08 -4.46
N ARG A 413 10.76 -22.68 -5.41
CA ARG A 413 10.59 -22.44 -6.86
C ARG A 413 9.34 -23.11 -7.43
N LYS A 414 8.63 -23.91 -6.64
CA LYS A 414 7.41 -24.58 -7.04
C LYS A 414 6.23 -24.06 -6.23
N GLY A 415 5.19 -23.64 -6.94
CA GLY A 415 3.94 -23.19 -6.35
C GLY A 415 2.91 -24.30 -6.20
N ARG A 416 2.06 -24.18 -5.19
CA ARG A 416 0.87 -25.02 -5.02
C ARG A 416 -0.40 -24.24 -5.27
N ASP A 417 -0.47 -23.02 -4.75
CA ASP A 417 -1.64 -22.15 -4.86
C ASP A 417 -1.27 -20.68 -4.59
N MET A 418 -2.13 -19.78 -5.08
CA MET A 418 -2.13 -18.34 -4.78
C MET A 418 -3.45 -18.02 -4.10
N ARG A 419 -3.44 -17.77 -2.79
CA ARG A 419 -4.65 -17.52 -1.99
C ARG A 419 -4.84 -16.04 -1.72
N PRO A 420 -5.93 -15.44 -2.19
CA PRO A 420 -6.27 -14.08 -1.78
C PRO A 420 -6.53 -14.04 -0.27
N THR A 421 -6.05 -12.99 0.39
CA THR A 421 -6.31 -12.75 1.81
C THR A 421 -7.46 -11.75 1.98
N LYS A 422 -7.97 -11.60 3.20
CA LYS A 422 -8.95 -10.53 3.50
C LYS A 422 -8.36 -9.13 3.27
N LEU A 423 -7.02 -8.98 3.34
CA LEU A 423 -6.33 -7.73 3.02
C LEU A 423 -6.47 -7.36 1.55
N LEU A 424 -6.39 -8.34 0.63
CA LEU A 424 -6.61 -8.09 -0.80
C LEU A 424 -7.99 -7.45 -1.01
N TRP A 425 -9.02 -8.07 -0.50
CA TRP A 425 -10.39 -7.63 -0.71
C TRP A 425 -10.74 -6.34 0.04
N ALA A 426 -10.11 -6.11 1.20
CA ALA A 426 -10.23 -4.84 1.90
C ALA A 426 -9.62 -3.67 1.09
N LEU A 427 -8.46 -3.87 0.47
CA LEU A 427 -7.89 -2.89 -0.45
C LEU A 427 -8.78 -2.73 -1.69
N GLY A 428 -9.34 -3.83 -2.19
CA GLY A 428 -10.26 -3.86 -3.33
C GLY A 428 -11.52 -3.01 -3.14
N ASN A 429 -12.01 -2.86 -1.89
CA ASN A 429 -13.11 -1.93 -1.59
C ASN A 429 -12.79 -0.48 -1.98
N TYR A 430 -11.52 -0.11 -2.04
CA TYR A 430 -11.07 1.19 -2.52
C TYR A 430 -10.62 1.13 -3.98
N SER A 431 -9.61 0.31 -4.28
CA SER A 431 -8.84 0.36 -5.53
C SER A 431 -9.66 -0.02 -6.77
N PHE A 432 -10.64 -0.92 -6.63
CA PHE A 432 -11.46 -1.35 -7.76
C PHE A 432 -12.42 -0.24 -8.23
N PHE A 433 -12.99 0.51 -7.29
CA PHE A 433 -14.05 1.48 -7.57
C PHE A 433 -13.54 2.92 -7.68
N ILE A 434 -12.51 3.29 -6.92
CA ILE A 434 -11.94 4.64 -6.90
C ILE A 434 -10.74 4.65 -7.84
N ARG A 435 -10.91 5.34 -8.97
CA ARG A 435 -9.90 5.33 -10.03
C ARG A 435 -9.04 6.60 -10.01
N PRO A 436 -7.87 6.61 -10.68
CA PRO A 436 -7.05 7.82 -10.83
C PRO A 436 -7.88 9.02 -11.31
N GLY A 437 -7.69 10.15 -10.65
CA GLY A 437 -8.40 11.38 -10.96
C GLY A 437 -9.66 11.64 -10.13
N TYR A 438 -10.17 10.68 -9.33
CA TYR A 438 -11.27 10.92 -8.40
C TYR A 438 -10.88 11.93 -7.33
N ASP A 439 -11.76 12.85 -7.00
CA ASP A 439 -11.58 13.78 -5.89
C ASP A 439 -12.22 13.19 -4.63
N ARG A 440 -11.49 13.15 -3.50
CA ARG A 440 -12.11 12.88 -2.21
C ARG A 440 -13.03 14.03 -1.84
N VAL A 441 -14.22 13.70 -1.32
CA VAL A 441 -15.23 14.71 -0.94
C VAL A 441 -15.58 14.59 0.54
N GLU A 442 -16.30 15.62 1.06
CA GLU A 442 -16.71 15.63 2.45
C GLU A 442 -17.74 14.54 2.76
N VAL A 443 -17.56 13.87 3.88
CA VAL A 443 -18.55 13.03 4.55
C VAL A 443 -18.71 13.53 5.97
N ALA A 444 -19.93 13.88 6.38
CA ALA A 444 -20.28 14.24 7.74
C ALA A 444 -21.08 13.11 8.41
N GLY A 445 -20.96 12.95 9.72
CA GLY A 445 -21.75 12.01 10.51
C GLY A 445 -21.17 10.58 10.63
N ALA A 446 -20.06 10.27 9.98
CA ALA A 446 -19.42 8.93 10.01
C ALA A 446 -17.89 9.03 10.14
N ASP A 447 -17.41 9.48 11.30
CA ASP A 447 -15.97 9.62 11.62
C ASP A 447 -15.67 9.03 13.02
N ASN A 448 -16.23 7.86 13.33
CA ASN A 448 -15.97 7.16 14.59
C ASN A 448 -15.00 6.00 14.36
N MET A 449 -13.75 6.15 14.77
CA MET A 449 -12.69 5.14 14.55
C MET A 449 -12.90 3.83 15.32
N ASP A 450 -13.77 3.80 16.32
CA ASP A 450 -14.16 2.60 17.06
C ASP A 450 -15.58 2.12 16.69
N GLY A 451 -16.28 2.89 15.88
CA GLY A 451 -17.63 2.63 15.39
C GLY A 451 -17.66 2.50 13.85
N VAL A 452 -18.34 3.44 13.21
CA VAL A 452 -18.44 3.52 11.74
C VAL A 452 -17.65 4.70 11.22
N MET A 453 -16.82 4.44 10.22
CA MET A 453 -16.12 5.45 9.42
C MET A 453 -16.60 5.41 7.99
N ALA A 454 -16.69 6.56 7.32
CA ALA A 454 -16.96 6.63 5.90
C ALA A 454 -16.09 7.67 5.19
N SER A 455 -15.66 7.35 3.97
CA SER A 455 -15.02 8.27 3.05
C SER A 455 -15.70 8.20 1.69
N ALA A 456 -15.78 9.33 0.97
CA ALA A 456 -16.45 9.37 -0.33
C ALA A 456 -15.59 10.08 -1.38
N TYR A 457 -15.82 9.71 -2.64
CA TYR A 457 -15.03 10.12 -3.79
C TYR A 457 -15.95 10.36 -4.97
N VAL A 458 -15.68 11.41 -5.75
CA VAL A 458 -16.43 11.75 -6.96
C VAL A 458 -15.53 11.59 -8.19
N SER A 459 -16.07 11.01 -9.26
CA SER A 459 -15.37 10.88 -10.54
C SER A 459 -15.01 12.25 -11.14
N PRO A 460 -14.02 12.33 -12.05
CA PRO A 460 -13.61 13.59 -12.67
C PRO A 460 -14.73 14.33 -13.41
N ASP A 461 -15.64 13.59 -14.03
CA ASP A 461 -16.83 14.10 -14.75
C ASP A 461 -18.04 14.32 -13.83
N GLY A 462 -17.97 13.88 -12.58
CA GLY A 462 -19.04 14.06 -11.59
C GLY A 462 -20.19 13.08 -11.71
N ASP A 463 -20.15 12.13 -12.64
CA ASP A 463 -21.23 11.19 -12.93
C ASP A 463 -21.30 10.00 -11.96
N LYS A 464 -20.24 9.79 -11.15
CA LYS A 464 -20.17 8.72 -10.15
C LYS A 464 -19.73 9.22 -8.78
N ILE A 465 -20.36 8.66 -7.76
CA ILE A 465 -19.94 8.80 -6.37
C ILE A 465 -19.66 7.40 -5.82
N VAL A 466 -18.52 7.23 -5.16
CA VAL A 466 -18.13 6.00 -4.47
C VAL A 466 -17.94 6.34 -3.00
N ALA A 467 -18.60 5.60 -2.11
CA ALA A 467 -18.33 5.70 -0.67
C ALA A 467 -17.93 4.36 -0.09
N VAL A 468 -16.93 4.39 0.80
CA VAL A 468 -16.45 3.22 1.53
C VAL A 468 -16.77 3.40 3.00
N PHE A 469 -17.57 2.48 3.55
CA PHE A 469 -17.96 2.41 4.94
C PHE A 469 -17.19 1.30 5.64
N ILE A 470 -16.70 1.57 6.84
CA ILE A 470 -16.00 0.61 7.68
C ILE A 470 -16.76 0.48 8.99
N ASN A 471 -17.38 -0.67 9.24
CA ASN A 471 -18.00 -0.98 10.52
C ASN A 471 -17.04 -1.78 11.42
N MET A 472 -16.47 -1.11 12.42
CA MET A 472 -15.55 -1.69 13.38
C MET A 472 -16.27 -2.48 14.48
N THR A 473 -17.59 -2.33 14.63
CA THR A 473 -18.38 -2.93 15.72
C THR A 473 -18.74 -4.37 15.44
N HIS A 474 -19.12 -5.09 16.48
CA HIS A 474 -19.66 -6.46 16.40
C HIS A 474 -21.17 -6.52 16.13
N GLU A 475 -21.79 -5.37 15.86
CA GLU A 475 -23.22 -5.24 15.60
C GLU A 475 -23.47 -4.71 14.19
N ALA A 476 -24.57 -5.12 13.59
CA ALA A 476 -25.03 -4.53 12.35
C ALA A 476 -25.45 -3.07 12.58
N GLN A 477 -25.10 -2.19 11.66
CA GLN A 477 -25.47 -0.79 11.69
C GLN A 477 -26.35 -0.44 10.48
N ASN A 478 -27.30 0.45 10.64
CA ASN A 478 -28.07 1.01 9.53
C ASN A 478 -27.52 2.39 9.19
N ALA A 479 -27.16 2.63 7.91
CA ALA A 479 -26.68 3.91 7.47
C ALA A 479 -27.69 4.58 6.52
N GLU A 480 -28.24 5.70 6.95
CA GLU A 480 -29.06 6.59 6.12
C GLU A 480 -28.11 7.61 5.46
N ILE A 481 -28.12 7.61 4.13
CA ILE A 481 -27.18 8.42 3.35
C ILE A 481 -27.92 9.55 2.65
N SER A 482 -27.52 10.78 2.93
CA SER A 482 -27.93 11.96 2.17
C SER A 482 -26.81 12.41 1.25
N ILE A 483 -27.11 12.68 -0.02
CA ILE A 483 -26.12 13.17 -0.99
C ILE A 483 -26.56 14.57 -1.44
N ASN A 484 -25.73 15.57 -1.15
CA ASN A 484 -25.98 16.97 -1.51
C ASN A 484 -25.42 17.23 -2.93
N CYS A 485 -26.13 16.78 -3.96
CA CYS A 485 -25.80 17.03 -5.37
C CYS A 485 -26.96 17.74 -6.09
N ASP A 486 -26.64 18.43 -7.19
CA ASP A 486 -27.63 19.15 -7.98
C ASP A 486 -28.55 18.24 -8.83
N GLY A 487 -28.21 16.95 -8.90
CA GLY A 487 -28.94 15.92 -9.63
C GLY A 487 -29.51 14.84 -8.71
N ASN A 488 -30.01 13.78 -9.31
CA ASN A 488 -30.44 12.58 -8.60
C ASN A 488 -29.29 11.56 -8.54
N ALA A 489 -28.87 11.14 -7.34
CA ALA A 489 -27.90 10.09 -7.13
C ALA A 489 -28.62 8.75 -6.95
N GLU A 490 -28.47 7.85 -7.91
CA GLU A 490 -29.07 6.52 -7.92
C GLU A 490 -28.04 5.48 -7.47
N LEU A 491 -28.32 4.74 -6.39
CA LEU A 491 -27.45 3.64 -5.93
C LEU A 491 -27.49 2.52 -6.98
N THR A 492 -26.32 2.16 -7.51
CA THR A 492 -26.19 1.17 -8.62
C THR A 492 -25.41 -0.06 -8.25
N GLY A 493 -24.67 -0.02 -7.13
CA GLY A 493 -23.91 -1.16 -6.65
C GLY A 493 -23.56 -1.07 -5.18
N LEU A 494 -23.60 -2.21 -4.53
CA LEU A 494 -23.17 -2.38 -3.14
C LEU A 494 -22.32 -3.64 -3.03
N TYR A 495 -21.12 -3.47 -2.46
CA TYR A 495 -20.11 -4.54 -2.38
C TYR A 495 -19.58 -4.65 -0.96
N LYS A 496 -19.36 -5.88 -0.49
CA LYS A 496 -19.01 -6.10 0.90
C LYS A 496 -17.82 -7.05 1.05
N THR A 497 -16.94 -6.71 1.98
CA THR A 497 -15.93 -7.61 2.54
C THR A 497 -16.21 -7.79 4.02
N ASP A 498 -16.41 -9.04 4.45
CA ASP A 498 -16.56 -9.44 5.85
C ASP A 498 -15.97 -10.84 6.07
N GLU A 499 -16.24 -11.47 7.21
CA GLU A 499 -15.78 -12.84 7.51
C GLU A 499 -16.13 -13.84 6.39
N ARG A 500 -17.28 -13.68 5.74
CA ARG A 500 -17.88 -14.63 4.78
C ARG A 500 -17.87 -14.15 3.34
N SER A 501 -17.59 -12.88 3.11
CA SER A 501 -17.68 -12.24 1.79
C SER A 501 -16.35 -11.61 1.41
N ASP A 502 -15.99 -11.73 0.15
CA ASP A 502 -14.75 -11.25 -0.45
C ASP A 502 -15.09 -10.26 -1.57
N LEU A 503 -15.32 -8.99 -1.20
CA LEU A 503 -15.76 -7.92 -2.11
C LEU A 503 -16.99 -8.33 -2.93
N ALA A 504 -17.88 -9.09 -2.29
CA ALA A 504 -19.04 -9.65 -2.96
C ALA A 504 -20.12 -8.58 -3.17
N LYS A 505 -20.75 -8.61 -4.35
CA LYS A 505 -21.95 -7.83 -4.62
C LYS A 505 -23.07 -8.29 -3.70
N ILE A 506 -23.78 -7.35 -3.11
CA ILE A 506 -24.95 -7.64 -2.25
C ILE A 506 -26.16 -6.90 -2.77
N ASP A 507 -27.34 -7.49 -2.52
CA ASP A 507 -28.62 -6.86 -2.82
C ASP A 507 -28.86 -5.67 -1.89
N PHE A 508 -29.57 -4.66 -2.36
CA PHE A 508 -29.92 -3.47 -1.59
C PHE A 508 -31.32 -2.97 -1.90
N ASP A 509 -31.96 -2.43 -0.88
CA ASP A 509 -33.17 -1.62 -1.03
C ASP A 509 -32.76 -0.14 -1.04
N SER A 510 -33.52 0.72 -1.70
CA SER A 510 -33.13 2.09 -2.05
C SER A 510 -32.88 3.04 -0.89
N ASP A 511 -33.37 2.76 0.32
CA ASP A 511 -33.53 3.79 1.35
C ASP A 511 -32.48 3.75 2.46
N SER A 512 -31.76 2.62 2.66
CA SER A 512 -30.72 2.53 3.66
C SER A 512 -29.67 1.47 3.33
N ILE A 513 -28.43 1.71 3.75
CA ILE A 513 -27.32 0.76 3.60
C ILE A 513 -27.13 0.00 4.92
N LYS A 514 -27.32 -1.32 4.86
CA LYS A 514 -27.06 -2.20 6.00
C LYS A 514 -25.58 -2.56 6.04
N LEU A 515 -24.88 -2.07 7.06
CA LEU A 515 -23.47 -2.38 7.32
C LEU A 515 -23.39 -3.60 8.25
N ALA A 516 -22.94 -4.72 7.71
CA ALA A 516 -22.76 -5.94 8.52
C ALA A 516 -21.76 -5.71 9.67
N PRO A 517 -21.82 -6.49 10.76
CA PRO A 517 -20.79 -6.45 11.79
C PRO A 517 -19.40 -6.68 11.19
N ARG A 518 -18.40 -5.95 11.67
CA ARG A 518 -17.01 -6.21 11.27
C ARG A 518 -16.83 -6.29 9.76
N SER A 519 -17.26 -5.25 9.02
CA SER A 519 -17.29 -5.24 7.55
C SER A 519 -16.75 -3.98 6.94
N ILE A 520 -16.36 -4.08 5.67
CA ILE A 520 -16.09 -2.96 4.78
C ILE A 520 -17.13 -3.03 3.66
N THR A 521 -17.84 -1.94 3.42
CA THR A 521 -18.91 -1.87 2.42
C THR A 521 -18.65 -0.71 1.47
N THR A 522 -18.60 -1.01 0.17
CA THR A 522 -18.46 0.03 -0.88
C THR A 522 -19.80 0.22 -1.58
N ALA A 523 -20.25 1.43 -1.61
CA ALA A 523 -21.47 1.85 -2.30
C ALA A 523 -21.12 2.73 -3.50
N VAL A 524 -21.80 2.49 -4.62
CA VAL A 524 -21.59 3.20 -5.90
C VAL A 524 -22.90 3.81 -6.36
N TRP A 525 -22.90 5.11 -6.59
CA TRP A 525 -24.02 5.87 -7.16
C TRP A 525 -23.66 6.42 -8.53
N ASN A 526 -24.64 6.42 -9.42
CA ASN A 526 -24.61 7.24 -10.63
C ASN A 526 -25.36 8.53 -10.38
N VAL A 527 -24.80 9.65 -10.79
CA VAL A 527 -25.40 11.00 -10.71
C VAL A 527 -25.93 11.39 -12.09
N LYS A 528 -27.21 11.79 -12.13
CA LYS A 528 -27.91 12.19 -13.38
C LYS A 528 -28.27 13.65 -13.34
#